data_56626ebc324f69ffd9f02a0bd15276e1
#
_entry.id   56626ebc324f69ffd9f02a0bd15276e1
#
_cell.length_a   1.000
_cell.length_b   1.000
_cell.length_c   1.000
_cell.angle_alpha   90.00
_cell.angle_beta   90.00
_cell.angle_gamma   90.00
#
_symmetry.space_group_name_H-M   'P 1'
#
loop_
_entity.id
_entity.type
_entity.pdbx_description
1 polymer ?
#
loop_
_entity_poly.entity_id
_entity_poly.type
_entity_poly.pdbx_seq_one_letter_code
_entity_poly.pdbx_strand_id
1 'polypeptide(L)'
;MNDRISNSRAWVLDVDGCLMRTARAGGAGGTAMPGAGELVDALRRAGHSIVICTNASQKPPREYAAHLRSAGLNVADEEFVTAGSAAADYIAKHHPGARVLVVGDEGVADPVRSAGLELVSPASTTLADVVVVGAANNYSQELLNAACLAVDAGAPLYTTVNVPWFHGGLGKSIAVSATIAAAIGWTTGTVAQVLGKPSAALGETLLHRLGTPAGQVTVVGDATAEIDLARSMGANSVLVLSGATSPELLATLEDSARPDLALADVAELLECLTPSLSLSQGATS
;
A
#
# COMPACT_ATOMS: atom_id res chain seq x y z
N MET A 1 -9.83 2.37 24.74
CA MET A 1 -9.70 1.78 23.37
C MET A 1 -11.05 1.19 22.97
N ASN A 2 -11.46 1.30 21.70
CA ASN A 2 -12.71 0.74 21.19
C ASN A 2 -12.61 -0.82 21.20
N ASP A 3 -13.63 -1.52 21.70
CA ASP A 3 -13.66 -3.00 21.79
C ASP A 3 -13.41 -3.69 20.43
N ARG A 4 -13.81 -3.07 19.32
CA ARG A 4 -13.58 -3.59 17.96
C ARG A 4 -12.10 -3.68 17.63
N ILE A 5 -11.32 -2.65 17.97
CA ILE A 5 -9.86 -2.61 17.74
C ILE A 5 -9.15 -3.58 18.67
N SER A 6 -9.58 -3.69 19.94
CA SER A 6 -9.03 -4.65 20.91
C SER A 6 -9.21 -6.12 20.49
N ASN A 7 -10.24 -6.39 19.69
CA ASN A 7 -10.57 -7.72 19.17
C ASN A 7 -9.96 -8.02 17.80
N SER A 8 -9.15 -7.12 17.26
CA SER A 8 -8.49 -7.33 15.97
C SER A 8 -7.50 -8.50 16.06
N ARG A 9 -7.42 -9.27 14.96
CA ARG A 9 -6.52 -10.41 14.79
C ARG A 9 -5.58 -10.24 13.61
N ALA A 10 -5.81 -9.21 12.79
CA ALA A 10 -4.97 -8.88 11.66
C ALA A 10 -4.79 -7.36 11.53
N TRP A 11 -3.62 -6.96 11.05
CA TRP A 11 -3.19 -5.57 11.03
C TRP A 11 -2.59 -5.22 9.68
N VAL A 12 -3.04 -4.12 9.11
CA VAL A 12 -2.42 -3.45 7.97
C VAL A 12 -1.74 -2.21 8.50
N LEU A 13 -0.41 -2.15 8.43
CA LEU A 13 0.39 -1.06 8.96
C LEU A 13 1.00 -0.27 7.81
N ASP A 14 0.76 1.03 7.76
CA ASP A 14 1.43 1.92 6.81
C ASP A 14 2.90 2.14 7.19
N VAL A 15 3.69 2.66 6.25
CA VAL A 15 5.14 2.86 6.41
C VAL A 15 5.47 4.32 6.74
N ASP A 16 5.23 5.22 5.77
CA ASP A 16 5.69 6.61 5.86
C ASP A 16 4.83 7.43 6.84
N GLY A 17 5.44 7.97 7.88
CA GLY A 17 4.71 8.72 8.92
C GLY A 17 4.02 7.84 9.98
N CYS A 18 3.97 6.51 9.77
CA CYS A 18 3.41 5.52 10.67
C CYS A 18 4.51 4.68 11.34
N LEU A 19 5.14 3.75 10.62
CA LEU A 19 6.26 2.93 11.13
C LEU A 19 7.63 3.59 10.95
N MET A 20 7.77 4.45 9.94
CA MET A 20 9.01 5.09 9.57
C MET A 20 8.84 6.61 9.45
N ARG A 21 9.83 7.35 9.92
CA ARG A 21 9.99 8.77 9.62
C ARG A 21 10.91 8.89 8.41
N THR A 22 10.36 9.17 7.24
CA THR A 22 11.11 9.31 6.00
C THR A 22 11.17 10.78 5.55
N ALA A 23 12.27 11.15 4.90
CA ALA A 23 12.40 12.50 4.32
C ALA A 23 11.50 12.69 3.09
N ARG A 24 11.35 11.63 2.30
CA ARG A 24 10.45 11.56 1.13
C ARG A 24 9.63 10.29 1.21
N ALA A 25 8.35 10.37 0.92
CA ALA A 25 7.46 9.22 0.85
C ALA A 25 7.98 8.18 -0.14
N GLY A 26 8.06 6.91 0.25
CA GLY A 26 8.61 5.82 -0.55
C GLY A 26 10.12 5.93 -0.79
N GLY A 27 10.81 6.89 -0.14
CA GLY A 27 12.25 7.14 -0.27
C GLY A 27 13.11 6.11 0.47
N ALA A 28 14.38 6.01 0.05
CA ALA A 28 15.40 5.31 0.83
C ALA A 28 15.86 6.21 2.00
N GLY A 29 16.17 5.60 3.13
CA GLY A 29 16.58 6.31 4.36
C GLY A 29 15.41 6.55 5.30
N GLY A 30 15.69 7.15 6.45
CA GLY A 30 14.74 7.37 7.51
C GLY A 30 15.07 6.57 8.77
N THR A 31 14.28 6.79 9.80
CA THR A 31 14.42 6.13 11.10
C THR A 31 13.08 5.51 11.50
N ALA A 32 13.13 4.40 12.22
CA ALA A 32 11.92 3.83 12.80
C ALA A 32 11.25 4.84 13.75
N MET A 33 9.93 4.87 13.73
CA MET A 33 9.16 5.64 14.71
C MET A 33 9.31 4.98 16.09
N PRO A 34 9.31 5.77 17.19
CA PRO A 34 9.29 5.21 18.54
C PRO A 34 8.16 4.19 18.70
N GLY A 35 8.47 3.01 19.27
CA GLY A 35 7.50 1.95 19.48
C GLY A 35 7.14 1.10 18.25
N ALA A 36 7.61 1.45 17.04
CA ALA A 36 7.24 0.74 15.81
C ALA A 36 7.72 -0.71 15.80
N GLY A 37 8.98 -0.97 16.15
CA GLY A 37 9.54 -2.33 16.26
C GLY A 37 8.82 -3.14 17.32
N GLU A 38 8.63 -2.55 18.50
CA GLU A 38 7.95 -3.17 19.64
C GLU A 38 6.49 -3.53 19.31
N LEU A 39 5.79 -2.66 18.57
CA LEU A 39 4.42 -2.92 18.11
C LEU A 39 4.38 -4.14 17.17
N VAL A 40 5.21 -4.16 16.13
CA VAL A 40 5.29 -5.28 15.18
C VAL A 40 5.59 -6.58 15.91
N ASP A 41 6.58 -6.57 16.82
CA ASP A 41 6.94 -7.75 17.59
C ASP A 41 5.85 -8.18 18.59
N ALA A 42 5.15 -7.24 19.20
CA ALA A 42 4.04 -7.54 20.12
C ALA A 42 2.86 -8.20 19.41
N LEU A 43 2.46 -7.66 18.26
CA LEU A 43 1.39 -8.23 17.43
C LEU A 43 1.75 -9.64 16.96
N ARG A 44 2.99 -9.87 16.51
CA ARG A 44 3.48 -11.18 16.09
C ARG A 44 3.51 -12.18 17.23
N ARG A 45 4.01 -11.79 18.40
CA ARG A 45 4.01 -12.66 19.60
C ARG A 45 2.60 -13.06 20.05
N ALA A 46 1.62 -12.20 19.79
CA ALA A 46 0.21 -12.50 20.07
C ALA A 46 -0.44 -13.38 18.98
N GLY A 47 0.29 -13.78 17.94
CA GLY A 47 -0.21 -14.62 16.85
C GLY A 47 -1.10 -13.88 15.86
N HIS A 48 -1.01 -12.54 15.79
CA HIS A 48 -1.79 -11.76 14.83
C HIS A 48 -1.12 -11.77 13.45
N SER A 49 -1.93 -11.78 12.40
CA SER A 49 -1.48 -11.58 11.03
C SER A 49 -1.11 -10.11 10.80
N ILE A 50 0.00 -9.87 10.12
CA ILE A 50 0.51 -8.52 9.86
C ILE A 50 0.77 -8.37 8.36
N VAL A 51 0.34 -7.25 7.80
CA VAL A 51 0.77 -6.76 6.49
C VAL A 51 1.29 -5.34 6.65
N ILE A 52 2.49 -5.08 6.15
CA ILE A 52 3.04 -3.73 6.05
C ILE A 52 2.79 -3.26 4.62
N CYS A 53 2.04 -2.17 4.46
CA CYS A 53 1.48 -1.74 3.19
C CYS A 53 1.86 -0.30 2.83
N THR A 54 2.49 -0.12 1.66
CA THR A 54 2.85 1.21 1.14
C THR A 54 2.35 1.42 -0.28
N ASN A 55 2.06 2.69 -0.64
CA ASN A 55 1.77 3.08 -2.03
C ASN A 55 3.03 3.17 -2.93
N ALA A 56 4.20 2.85 -2.41
CA ALA A 56 5.42 2.76 -3.21
C ALA A 56 5.30 1.65 -4.27
N SER A 57 5.89 1.89 -5.45
CA SER A 57 5.86 0.94 -6.57
C SER A 57 7.12 0.98 -7.44
N GLN A 58 8.20 1.64 -6.98
CA GLN A 58 9.43 1.75 -7.76
C GLN A 58 10.35 0.54 -7.58
N LYS A 59 10.37 -0.04 -6.37
CA LYS A 59 11.22 -1.19 -6.01
C LYS A 59 10.37 -2.39 -5.59
N PRO A 60 10.88 -3.62 -5.72
CA PRO A 60 10.23 -4.82 -5.23
C PRO A 60 10.00 -4.79 -3.72
N PRO A 61 8.94 -5.49 -3.20
CA PRO A 61 8.62 -5.52 -1.76
C PRO A 61 9.81 -5.90 -0.89
N ARG A 62 10.62 -6.89 -1.31
CA ARG A 62 11.80 -7.36 -0.55
C ARG A 62 12.84 -6.26 -0.29
N GLU A 63 12.99 -5.28 -1.21
CA GLU A 63 13.93 -4.17 -1.00
C GLU A 63 13.43 -3.18 0.05
N TYR A 64 12.12 -2.91 0.07
CA TYR A 64 11.51 -2.10 1.13
C TYR A 64 11.54 -2.82 2.48
N ALA A 65 11.21 -4.11 2.52
CA ALA A 65 11.32 -4.92 3.75
C ALA A 65 12.75 -4.95 4.30
N ALA A 66 13.76 -5.11 3.44
CA ALA A 66 15.16 -5.05 3.83
C ALA A 66 15.55 -3.68 4.39
N HIS A 67 14.98 -2.59 3.83
CA HIS A 67 15.19 -1.25 4.35
C HIS A 67 14.61 -1.08 5.76
N LEU A 68 13.38 -1.56 6.02
CA LEU A 68 12.80 -1.52 7.35
C LEU A 68 13.61 -2.35 8.34
N ARG A 69 14.09 -3.54 7.95
CA ARG A 69 14.99 -4.35 8.78
C ARG A 69 16.29 -3.62 9.15
N SER A 70 16.86 -2.86 8.21
CA SER A 70 18.07 -2.05 8.48
C SER A 70 17.80 -0.91 9.48
N ALA A 71 16.54 -0.47 9.59
CA ALA A 71 16.11 0.51 10.59
C ALA A 71 15.66 -0.12 11.93
N GLY A 72 15.81 -1.44 12.09
CA GLY A 72 15.53 -2.17 13.33
C GLY A 72 14.12 -2.75 13.45
N LEU A 73 13.29 -2.71 12.38
CA LEU A 73 12.00 -3.38 12.39
C LEU A 73 12.13 -4.83 11.91
N ASN A 74 11.58 -5.76 12.68
CA ASN A 74 11.58 -7.18 12.31
C ASN A 74 10.42 -7.46 11.33
N VAL A 75 10.68 -7.34 10.04
CA VAL A 75 9.69 -7.49 8.95
C VAL A 75 10.12 -8.61 8.01
N ALA A 76 9.23 -9.56 7.76
CA ALA A 76 9.42 -10.60 6.75
C ALA A 76 9.07 -10.07 5.34
N ASP A 77 9.68 -10.63 4.30
CA ASP A 77 9.42 -10.21 2.92
C ASP A 77 7.95 -10.48 2.53
N GLU A 78 7.37 -11.56 3.05
CA GLU A 78 5.99 -11.98 2.81
C GLU A 78 4.96 -11.06 3.48
N GLU A 79 5.33 -10.36 4.54
CA GLU A 79 4.49 -9.38 5.24
C GLU A 79 4.43 -8.04 4.50
N PHE A 80 5.33 -7.81 3.54
CA PHE A 80 5.43 -6.51 2.88
C PHE A 80 4.62 -6.47 1.57
N VAL A 81 3.72 -5.51 1.46
CA VAL A 81 2.89 -5.26 0.28
C VAL A 81 3.15 -3.85 -0.22
N THR A 82 3.57 -3.74 -1.47
CA THR A 82 3.65 -2.47 -2.20
C THR A 82 2.43 -2.32 -3.12
N ALA A 83 2.11 -1.11 -3.54
CA ALA A 83 1.08 -0.92 -4.57
C ALA A 83 1.42 -1.67 -5.87
N GLY A 84 2.73 -1.87 -6.16
CA GLY A 84 3.18 -2.66 -7.32
C GLY A 84 2.89 -4.15 -7.16
N SER A 85 3.17 -4.75 -6.00
CA SER A 85 2.87 -6.17 -5.75
C SER A 85 1.37 -6.43 -5.64
N ALA A 86 0.63 -5.53 -5.01
CA ALA A 86 -0.84 -5.62 -4.95
C ALA A 86 -1.46 -5.55 -6.36
N ALA A 87 -0.92 -4.69 -7.23
CA ALA A 87 -1.36 -4.62 -8.62
C ALA A 87 -1.10 -5.93 -9.37
N ALA A 88 0.07 -6.56 -9.18
CA ALA A 88 0.39 -7.85 -9.79
C ALA A 88 -0.56 -8.96 -9.31
N ASP A 89 -0.83 -9.05 -8.00
CA ASP A 89 -1.79 -10.01 -7.42
C ASP A 89 -3.21 -9.81 -7.98
N TYR A 90 -3.65 -8.56 -8.06
CA TYR A 90 -4.96 -8.22 -8.61
C TYR A 90 -5.06 -8.63 -10.08
N ILE A 91 -4.05 -8.30 -10.89
CA ILE A 91 -4.02 -8.65 -12.32
C ILE A 91 -3.99 -10.17 -12.49
N ALA A 92 -3.17 -10.91 -11.74
CA ALA A 92 -3.11 -12.36 -11.82
C ALA A 92 -4.47 -13.03 -11.50
N LYS A 93 -5.21 -12.46 -10.54
CA LYS A 93 -6.53 -12.97 -10.16
C LYS A 93 -7.61 -12.66 -11.20
N HIS A 94 -7.63 -11.45 -11.74
CA HIS A 94 -8.72 -10.97 -12.61
C HIS A 94 -8.43 -11.14 -14.10
N HIS A 95 -7.15 -11.31 -14.47
CA HIS A 95 -6.67 -11.54 -15.84
C HIS A 95 -5.67 -12.69 -15.88
N PRO A 96 -6.07 -13.92 -15.50
CA PRO A 96 -5.16 -15.06 -15.44
C PRO A 96 -4.53 -15.35 -16.81
N GLY A 97 -3.19 -15.45 -16.81
CA GLY A 97 -2.41 -15.70 -18.03
C GLY A 97 -2.28 -14.50 -18.98
N ALA A 98 -2.66 -13.30 -18.54
CA ALA A 98 -2.53 -12.09 -19.35
C ALA A 98 -1.08 -11.72 -19.62
N ARG A 99 -0.85 -11.16 -20.81
CA ARG A 99 0.39 -10.47 -21.18
C ARG A 99 0.31 -9.03 -20.70
N VAL A 100 1.23 -8.66 -19.84
CA VAL A 100 1.21 -7.38 -19.13
C VAL A 100 2.29 -6.46 -19.65
N LEU A 101 1.93 -5.27 -20.09
CA LEU A 101 2.87 -4.18 -20.32
C LEU A 101 2.99 -3.36 -19.03
N VAL A 102 4.18 -3.38 -18.44
CA VAL A 102 4.50 -2.58 -17.26
C VAL A 102 5.10 -1.25 -17.69
N VAL A 103 4.42 -0.16 -17.36
CA VAL A 103 4.89 1.21 -17.52
C VAL A 103 5.44 1.66 -16.15
N GLY A 104 6.62 1.18 -15.80
CA GLY A 104 7.21 1.34 -14.47
C GLY A 104 8.54 0.61 -14.33
N ASP A 105 9.13 0.69 -13.14
CA ASP A 105 10.37 -0.02 -12.76
C ASP A 105 10.08 -1.43 -12.19
N GLU A 106 11.12 -2.10 -11.71
CA GLU A 106 11.08 -3.46 -11.14
C GLU A 106 10.11 -3.61 -9.95
N GLY A 107 9.68 -2.52 -9.32
CA GLY A 107 8.67 -2.55 -8.27
C GLY A 107 7.29 -3.05 -8.72
N VAL A 108 7.03 -3.05 -10.03
CA VAL A 108 5.86 -3.67 -10.64
C VAL A 108 6.25 -4.87 -11.51
N ALA A 109 7.33 -4.76 -12.28
CA ALA A 109 7.74 -5.81 -13.22
C ALA A 109 8.13 -7.13 -12.50
N ASP A 110 8.88 -7.04 -11.40
CA ASP A 110 9.27 -8.22 -10.60
C ASP A 110 8.07 -8.93 -9.97
N PRO A 111 7.12 -8.26 -9.30
CA PRO A 111 5.87 -8.87 -8.84
C PRO A 111 5.03 -9.49 -9.96
N VAL A 112 4.92 -8.84 -11.12
CA VAL A 112 4.16 -9.39 -12.27
C VAL A 112 4.77 -10.72 -12.73
N ARG A 113 6.11 -10.80 -12.86
CA ARG A 113 6.80 -12.07 -13.15
C ARG A 113 6.59 -13.11 -12.06
N SER A 114 6.69 -12.70 -10.80
CA SER A 114 6.52 -13.59 -9.65
C SER A 114 5.10 -14.15 -9.53
N ALA A 115 4.10 -13.40 -10.00
CA ALA A 115 2.70 -13.85 -10.08
C ALA A 115 2.43 -14.78 -11.29
N GLY A 116 3.45 -15.14 -12.08
CA GLY A 116 3.32 -16.04 -13.22
C GLY A 116 2.71 -15.40 -14.48
N LEU A 117 2.67 -14.08 -14.55
CA LEU A 117 2.19 -13.33 -15.71
C LEU A 117 3.34 -13.07 -16.70
N GLU A 118 3.01 -12.98 -17.99
CA GLU A 118 3.98 -12.69 -19.04
C GLU A 118 4.19 -11.17 -19.18
N LEU A 119 5.45 -10.72 -19.18
CA LEU A 119 5.78 -9.33 -19.47
C LEU A 119 5.94 -9.12 -20.98
N VAL A 120 5.24 -8.11 -21.51
CA VAL A 120 5.39 -7.67 -22.90
C VAL A 120 6.48 -6.60 -23.00
N SER A 121 7.39 -6.79 -23.96
CA SER A 121 8.35 -5.72 -24.31
C SER A 121 7.65 -4.59 -25.09
N PRO A 122 7.99 -3.31 -24.85
CA PRO A 122 7.46 -2.20 -25.65
C PRO A 122 7.79 -2.29 -27.14
N ALA A 123 8.88 -2.99 -27.50
CA ALA A 123 9.26 -3.26 -28.89
C ALA A 123 8.50 -4.45 -29.53
N SER A 124 7.63 -5.11 -28.76
CA SER A 124 6.86 -6.26 -29.28
C SER A 124 5.84 -5.82 -30.34
N THR A 125 5.66 -6.64 -31.36
CA THR A 125 4.56 -6.51 -32.33
C THR A 125 3.22 -7.02 -31.79
N THR A 126 3.25 -7.74 -30.67
CA THR A 126 2.06 -8.27 -30.01
C THR A 126 1.62 -7.29 -28.92
N LEU A 127 0.37 -6.81 -29.00
CA LEU A 127 -0.19 -5.92 -27.99
C LEU A 127 -0.36 -6.63 -26.65
N ALA A 128 -0.22 -5.88 -25.57
CA ALA A 128 -0.49 -6.36 -24.24
C ALA A 128 -2.00 -6.53 -24.01
N ASP A 129 -2.36 -7.50 -23.15
CA ASP A 129 -3.73 -7.72 -22.73
C ASP A 129 -4.11 -6.79 -21.55
N VAL A 130 -3.09 -6.31 -20.81
CA VAL A 130 -3.23 -5.40 -19.66
C VAL A 130 -2.08 -4.39 -19.65
N VAL A 131 -2.38 -3.14 -19.32
CA VAL A 131 -1.38 -2.09 -19.06
C VAL A 131 -1.42 -1.68 -17.60
N VAL A 132 -0.28 -1.68 -16.91
CA VAL A 132 -0.17 -1.22 -15.51
C VAL A 132 0.93 -0.19 -15.36
N VAL A 133 0.57 0.96 -14.75
CA VAL A 133 1.49 2.08 -14.53
C VAL A 133 1.96 2.08 -13.08
N GLY A 134 3.27 2.00 -12.89
CA GLY A 134 3.98 2.14 -11.62
C GLY A 134 4.99 3.29 -11.65
N ALA A 135 5.66 3.52 -10.53
CA ALA A 135 6.71 4.52 -10.45
C ALA A 135 7.97 4.05 -11.19
N ALA A 136 8.61 4.98 -11.90
CA ALA A 136 9.92 4.80 -12.52
C ALA A 136 10.67 6.14 -12.55
N ASN A 137 11.99 6.05 -12.72
CA ASN A 137 12.81 7.25 -12.93
C ASN A 137 12.72 7.77 -14.37
N ASN A 138 12.44 6.89 -15.33
CA ASN A 138 12.38 7.22 -16.74
C ASN A 138 11.26 6.47 -17.46
N TYR A 139 10.62 7.14 -18.41
CA TYR A 139 9.60 6.57 -19.30
C TYR A 139 9.97 6.91 -20.73
N SER A 140 10.29 5.91 -21.54
CA SER A 140 10.64 6.13 -22.94
C SER A 140 9.40 6.42 -23.78
N GLN A 141 9.59 7.17 -24.87
CA GLN A 141 8.51 7.40 -25.84
C GLN A 141 7.97 6.07 -26.42
N GLU A 142 8.85 5.11 -26.68
CA GLU A 142 8.48 3.78 -27.17
C GLU A 142 7.54 3.07 -26.20
N LEU A 143 7.87 3.07 -24.91
CA LEU A 143 7.05 2.48 -23.85
C LEU A 143 5.66 3.13 -23.75
N LEU A 144 5.62 4.46 -23.76
CA LEU A 144 4.36 5.22 -23.70
C LEU A 144 3.50 4.97 -24.95
N ASN A 145 4.12 4.92 -26.14
CA ASN A 145 3.43 4.61 -27.39
C ASN A 145 2.83 3.19 -27.37
N ALA A 146 3.60 2.19 -26.92
CA ALA A 146 3.12 0.82 -26.79
C ALA A 146 1.95 0.72 -25.81
N ALA A 147 2.01 1.46 -24.68
CA ALA A 147 0.93 1.52 -23.70
C ALA A 147 -0.35 2.14 -24.29
N CYS A 148 -0.22 3.28 -24.98
CA CYS A 148 -1.37 3.94 -25.62
C CYS A 148 -2.02 3.04 -26.68
N LEU A 149 -1.22 2.36 -27.53
CA LEU A 149 -1.74 1.44 -28.55
C LEU A 149 -2.48 0.24 -27.95
N ALA A 150 -1.95 -0.34 -26.85
CA ALA A 150 -2.61 -1.45 -26.17
C ALA A 150 -3.95 -1.01 -25.56
N VAL A 151 -3.98 0.16 -24.88
CA VAL A 151 -5.20 0.70 -24.26
C VAL A 151 -6.24 1.11 -25.32
N ASP A 152 -5.81 1.72 -26.40
CA ASP A 152 -6.68 2.07 -27.54
C ASP A 152 -7.30 0.83 -28.20
N ALA A 153 -6.56 -0.28 -28.20
CA ALA A 153 -7.05 -1.59 -28.65
C ALA A 153 -7.96 -2.31 -27.63
N GLY A 154 -8.22 -1.73 -26.46
CA GLY A 154 -9.16 -2.23 -25.46
C GLY A 154 -8.53 -2.88 -24.23
N ALA A 155 -7.19 -2.86 -24.06
CA ALA A 155 -6.55 -3.33 -22.84
C ALA A 155 -6.95 -2.45 -21.64
N PRO A 156 -7.31 -3.01 -20.48
CA PRO A 156 -7.54 -2.22 -19.28
C PRO A 156 -6.27 -1.50 -18.84
N LEU A 157 -6.46 -0.26 -18.38
CA LEU A 157 -5.40 0.59 -17.83
C LEU A 157 -5.49 0.62 -16.32
N TYR A 158 -4.43 0.18 -15.65
CA TYR A 158 -4.28 0.22 -14.19
C TYR A 158 -3.17 1.18 -13.77
N THR A 159 -3.30 1.73 -12.56
CA THR A 159 -2.26 2.55 -11.93
C THR A 159 -2.10 2.19 -10.45
N THR A 160 -0.88 2.30 -9.96
CA THR A 160 -0.59 2.03 -8.55
C THR A 160 -1.13 3.09 -7.61
N VAL A 161 -1.28 4.34 -8.04
CA VAL A 161 -1.86 5.43 -7.22
C VAL A 161 -2.60 6.44 -8.12
N ASN A 162 -3.50 7.22 -7.49
CA ASN A 162 -4.20 8.34 -8.14
C ASN A 162 -4.22 9.57 -7.21
N VAL A 163 -3.02 10.05 -6.87
CA VAL A 163 -2.83 11.32 -6.16
C VAL A 163 -1.84 12.18 -6.93
N PRO A 164 -1.97 13.51 -6.95
CA PRO A 164 -1.05 14.36 -7.69
C PRO A 164 0.31 14.48 -6.99
N TRP A 165 0.33 14.37 -5.67
CA TRP A 165 1.51 14.60 -4.86
C TRP A 165 1.64 13.58 -3.73
N PHE A 166 2.87 13.18 -3.44
CA PHE A 166 3.24 12.61 -2.16
C PHE A 166 3.81 13.70 -1.24
N HIS A 167 3.58 13.55 0.06
CA HIS A 167 4.08 14.44 1.09
C HIS A 167 5.11 13.70 1.94
N GLY A 168 6.21 14.35 2.28
CA GLY A 168 7.25 13.83 3.14
C GLY A 168 7.96 14.96 3.88
N GLY A 169 8.92 14.65 4.74
CA GLY A 169 9.63 15.64 5.55
C GLY A 169 10.38 16.71 4.76
N LEU A 170 10.73 16.46 3.49
CA LEU A 170 11.35 17.45 2.57
C LEU A 170 10.33 18.17 1.66
N GLY A 171 9.02 17.98 1.89
CA GLY A 171 7.95 18.62 1.12
C GLY A 171 7.30 17.71 0.09
N LYS A 172 6.72 18.32 -0.95
CA LYS A 172 5.95 17.60 -1.97
C LYS A 172 6.86 16.97 -3.03
N SER A 173 6.50 15.75 -3.43
CA SER A 173 7.04 15.11 -4.63
C SER A 173 5.92 14.63 -5.54
N ILE A 174 6.13 14.68 -6.87
CA ILE A 174 5.13 14.25 -7.84
C ILE A 174 4.86 12.74 -7.70
N ALA A 175 3.59 12.34 -7.78
CA ALA A 175 3.19 10.94 -7.92
C ALA A 175 3.27 10.56 -9.41
N VAL A 176 4.48 10.17 -9.86
CA VAL A 176 4.77 9.99 -11.30
C VAL A 176 3.86 8.95 -11.96
N SER A 177 3.52 7.84 -11.29
CA SER A 177 2.61 6.82 -11.84
C SER A 177 1.22 7.39 -12.14
N ALA A 178 0.66 8.22 -11.26
CA ALA A 178 -0.61 8.88 -11.49
C ALA A 178 -0.53 9.85 -12.68
N THR A 179 0.57 10.62 -12.79
CA THR A 179 0.80 11.56 -13.88
C THR A 179 0.91 10.85 -15.23
N ILE A 180 1.67 9.75 -15.30
CA ILE A 180 1.84 8.96 -16.52
C ILE A 180 0.53 8.24 -16.89
N ALA A 181 -0.19 7.67 -15.93
CA ALA A 181 -1.49 7.07 -16.16
C ALA A 181 -2.50 8.09 -16.71
N ALA A 182 -2.49 9.32 -16.18
CA ALA A 182 -3.31 10.42 -16.69
C ALA A 182 -2.95 10.82 -18.13
N ALA A 183 -1.65 10.82 -18.48
CA ALA A 183 -1.20 11.11 -19.85
C ALA A 183 -1.66 10.04 -20.84
N ILE A 184 -1.54 8.75 -20.50
CA ILE A 184 -2.07 7.65 -21.31
C ILE A 184 -3.59 7.76 -21.43
N GLY A 185 -4.29 8.02 -20.32
CA GLY A 185 -5.74 8.19 -20.28
C GLY A 185 -6.21 9.37 -21.12
N TRP A 186 -5.49 10.50 -21.12
CA TRP A 186 -5.78 11.64 -21.96
C TRP A 186 -5.69 11.29 -23.46
N THR A 187 -4.67 10.50 -23.84
CA THR A 187 -4.45 10.09 -25.24
C THR A 187 -5.53 9.13 -25.73
N THR A 188 -5.96 8.20 -24.87
CA THR A 188 -6.85 7.08 -25.25
C THR A 188 -8.32 7.28 -24.84
N GLY A 189 -8.63 8.35 -24.10
CA GLY A 189 -9.97 8.57 -23.53
C GLY A 189 -10.32 7.61 -22.37
N THR A 190 -9.36 6.85 -21.85
CA THR A 190 -9.57 5.81 -20.82
C THR A 190 -9.22 6.35 -19.42
N VAL A 191 -10.02 6.00 -18.42
CA VAL A 191 -9.71 6.31 -17.01
C VAL A 191 -9.01 5.11 -16.39
N ALA A 192 -7.79 5.34 -15.83
CA ALA A 192 -7.06 4.28 -15.16
C ALA A 192 -7.75 3.84 -13.86
N GLN A 193 -7.90 2.53 -13.66
CA GLN A 193 -8.35 1.99 -12.38
C GLN A 193 -7.17 1.95 -11.40
N VAL A 194 -7.40 2.42 -10.17
CA VAL A 194 -6.40 2.46 -9.09
C VAL A 194 -6.33 1.13 -8.38
N LEU A 195 -5.11 0.60 -8.18
CA LEU A 195 -4.88 -0.66 -7.47
C LEU A 195 -4.15 -0.49 -6.12
N GLY A 196 -3.68 0.72 -5.77
CA GLY A 196 -3.12 1.04 -4.46
C GLY A 196 -4.12 1.70 -3.51
N LYS A 197 -3.66 2.14 -2.33
CA LYS A 197 -4.50 2.83 -1.34
C LYS A 197 -5.11 4.12 -1.93
N PRO A 198 -6.42 4.38 -1.70
CA PRO A 198 -7.37 3.66 -0.84
C PRO A 198 -8.33 2.71 -1.60
N SER A 199 -7.91 2.12 -2.73
CA SER A 199 -8.81 1.38 -3.62
C SER A 199 -9.42 0.11 -2.99
N ALA A 200 -10.64 -0.22 -3.37
CA ALA A 200 -11.28 -1.49 -3.00
C ALA A 200 -10.52 -2.71 -3.55
N ALA A 201 -9.84 -2.57 -4.69
CA ALA A 201 -8.98 -3.61 -5.27
C ALA A 201 -7.82 -3.98 -4.34
N LEU A 202 -7.16 -2.98 -3.73
CA LEU A 202 -6.15 -3.24 -2.70
C LEU A 202 -6.79 -3.90 -1.48
N GLY A 203 -7.94 -3.42 -1.02
CA GLY A 203 -8.66 -4.01 0.11
C GLY A 203 -8.95 -5.49 -0.10
N GLU A 204 -9.40 -5.89 -1.29
CA GLU A 204 -9.61 -7.29 -1.70
C GLU A 204 -8.32 -8.11 -1.57
N THR A 205 -7.22 -7.60 -2.12
CA THR A 205 -5.89 -8.25 -2.06
C THR A 205 -5.42 -8.44 -0.62
N LEU A 206 -5.56 -7.40 0.22
CA LEU A 206 -5.14 -7.44 1.63
C LEU A 206 -5.99 -8.43 2.45
N LEU A 207 -7.31 -8.44 2.28
CA LEU A 207 -8.18 -9.40 2.97
C LEU A 207 -7.86 -10.84 2.57
N HIS A 208 -7.57 -11.08 1.30
CA HIS A 208 -7.16 -12.40 0.82
C HIS A 208 -5.84 -12.84 1.47
N ARG A 209 -4.84 -11.96 1.53
CA ARG A 209 -3.54 -12.27 2.16
C ARG A 209 -3.64 -12.50 3.67
N LEU A 210 -4.42 -11.68 4.36
CA LEU A 210 -4.59 -11.80 5.80
C LEU A 210 -5.40 -13.04 6.22
N GLY A 211 -6.29 -13.54 5.36
CA GLY A 211 -7.14 -14.69 5.66
C GLY A 211 -8.07 -14.48 6.87
N THR A 212 -8.35 -13.21 7.21
CA THR A 212 -9.08 -12.81 8.43
C THR A 212 -10.32 -12.03 8.02
N PRO A 213 -11.48 -12.25 8.68
CA PRO A 213 -12.69 -11.48 8.43
C PRO A 213 -12.47 -9.99 8.62
N ALA A 214 -13.00 -9.15 7.72
CA ALA A 214 -12.78 -7.71 7.69
C ALA A 214 -13.00 -7.01 9.04
N GLY A 215 -14.06 -7.37 9.78
CA GLY A 215 -14.35 -6.80 11.10
C GLY A 215 -13.30 -7.11 12.19
N GLN A 216 -12.35 -8.02 11.93
CA GLN A 216 -11.21 -8.34 12.79
C GLN A 216 -9.88 -7.81 12.22
N VAL A 217 -9.94 -7.01 11.17
CA VAL A 217 -8.79 -6.31 10.60
C VAL A 217 -8.78 -4.87 11.07
N THR A 218 -7.61 -4.34 11.41
CA THR A 218 -7.39 -2.92 11.66
C THR A 218 -6.34 -2.38 10.71
N VAL A 219 -6.66 -1.28 10.02
CA VAL A 219 -5.73 -0.51 9.20
C VAL A 219 -5.20 0.65 10.03
N VAL A 220 -3.88 0.79 10.09
CA VAL A 220 -3.18 1.84 10.83
C VAL A 220 -2.36 2.68 9.85
N GLY A 221 -2.50 3.98 9.88
CA GLY A 221 -1.71 4.88 9.04
C GLY A 221 -1.85 6.33 9.45
N ASP A 222 -1.17 7.22 8.74
CA ASP A 222 -1.02 8.63 9.07
C ASP A 222 -1.89 9.57 8.21
N ALA A 223 -2.59 9.04 7.21
CA ALA A 223 -3.37 9.81 6.25
C ALA A 223 -4.83 9.32 6.13
N THR A 224 -5.68 10.13 5.51
CA THR A 224 -7.08 9.76 5.25
C THR A 224 -7.22 8.58 4.30
N ALA A 225 -6.20 8.31 3.48
CA ALA A 225 -6.19 7.15 2.56
C ALA A 225 -6.29 5.81 3.29
N GLU A 226 -5.72 5.68 4.50
CA GLU A 226 -5.81 4.49 5.34
C GLU A 226 -7.21 4.35 5.95
N ILE A 227 -7.84 5.46 6.32
CA ILE A 227 -9.23 5.48 6.81
C ILE A 227 -10.18 5.02 5.70
N ASP A 228 -10.01 5.56 4.49
CA ASP A 228 -10.83 5.19 3.33
C ASP A 228 -10.60 3.74 2.89
N LEU A 229 -9.36 3.25 2.97
CA LEU A 229 -9.03 1.84 2.74
C LEU A 229 -9.75 0.95 3.76
N ALA A 230 -9.63 1.25 5.06
CA ALA A 230 -10.31 0.49 6.11
C ALA A 230 -11.80 0.42 5.87
N ARG A 231 -12.41 1.56 5.53
CA ARG A 231 -13.84 1.65 5.22
C ARG A 231 -14.22 0.81 4.01
N SER A 232 -13.44 0.86 2.92
CA SER A 232 -13.69 0.07 1.72
C SER A 232 -13.60 -1.44 1.98
N MET A 233 -12.78 -1.84 2.95
CA MET A 233 -12.63 -3.22 3.41
C MET A 233 -13.70 -3.66 4.41
N GLY A 234 -14.43 -2.75 5.05
CA GLY A 234 -15.24 -3.03 6.24
C GLY A 234 -14.40 -3.33 7.49
N ALA A 235 -13.15 -2.88 7.51
CA ALA A 235 -12.18 -3.01 8.60
C ALA A 235 -12.26 -1.83 9.58
N ASN A 236 -11.55 -1.95 10.70
CA ASN A 236 -11.38 -0.84 11.65
C ASN A 236 -10.23 0.07 11.20
N SER A 237 -10.27 1.35 11.61
CA SER A 237 -9.26 2.35 11.27
C SER A 237 -8.62 2.97 12.51
N VAL A 238 -7.29 3.07 12.50
CA VAL A 238 -6.51 3.85 13.48
C VAL A 238 -5.68 4.87 12.71
N LEU A 239 -5.89 6.15 13.02
CA LEU A 239 -5.09 7.23 12.49
C LEU A 239 -4.01 7.61 13.50
N VAL A 240 -2.75 7.64 13.08
CA VAL A 240 -1.65 8.18 13.86
C VAL A 240 -1.31 9.60 13.38
N LEU A 241 -1.14 10.53 14.31
CA LEU A 241 -0.89 11.94 14.02
C LEU A 241 0.60 12.28 13.88
N SER A 242 1.41 11.26 13.67
CA SER A 242 2.87 11.38 13.54
C SER A 242 3.37 11.70 12.12
N GLY A 243 2.46 11.81 11.15
CA GLY A 243 2.81 12.00 9.73
C GLY A 243 1.98 13.06 9.01
N ALA A 244 1.24 12.67 7.97
CA ALA A 244 0.58 13.59 7.04
C ALA A 244 -0.63 14.33 7.63
N THR A 245 -1.34 13.72 8.59
CA THR A 245 -2.53 14.34 9.21
C THR A 245 -2.19 14.99 10.53
N SER A 246 -2.40 16.32 10.62
CA SER A 246 -2.25 17.04 11.87
C SER A 246 -3.55 17.00 12.71
N PRO A 247 -3.49 17.31 14.03
CA PRO A 247 -4.68 17.45 14.86
C PRO A 247 -5.70 18.45 14.32
N GLU A 248 -5.21 19.55 13.70
CA GLU A 248 -6.06 20.58 13.10
C GLU A 248 -6.80 20.03 11.87
N LEU A 249 -6.11 19.26 11.02
CA LEU A 249 -6.72 18.63 9.85
C LEU A 249 -7.76 17.58 10.30
N LEU A 250 -7.42 16.74 11.28
CA LEU A 250 -8.36 15.76 11.85
C LEU A 250 -9.65 16.45 12.36
N ALA A 251 -9.52 17.63 13.00
CA ALA A 251 -10.67 18.38 13.51
C ALA A 251 -11.60 18.90 12.41
N THR A 252 -11.10 19.05 11.18
CA THR A 252 -11.90 19.50 10.01
C THR A 252 -12.60 18.37 9.28
N LEU A 253 -12.28 17.10 9.58
CA LEU A 253 -12.92 15.96 8.92
C LEU A 253 -14.39 15.86 9.34
N GLU A 254 -15.24 15.62 8.36
CA GLU A 254 -16.63 15.24 8.62
C GLU A 254 -16.71 13.94 9.42
N ASP A 255 -17.74 13.73 10.20
CA ASP A 255 -17.91 12.53 11.04
C ASP A 255 -17.80 11.22 10.21
N SER A 256 -18.34 11.23 8.99
CA SER A 256 -18.24 10.11 8.06
C SER A 256 -16.83 9.82 7.57
N ALA A 257 -15.89 10.75 7.68
CA ALA A 257 -14.50 10.65 7.25
C ALA A 257 -13.53 10.41 8.43
N ARG A 258 -14.03 10.41 9.69
CA ARG A 258 -13.19 10.20 10.87
C ARG A 258 -12.76 8.76 11.06
N PRO A 259 -11.56 8.50 11.62
CA PRO A 259 -11.12 7.17 12.02
C PRO A 259 -11.93 6.66 13.23
N ASP A 260 -11.94 5.33 13.42
CA ASP A 260 -12.50 4.71 14.63
C ASP A 260 -11.69 5.09 15.90
N LEU A 261 -10.38 5.35 15.73
CA LEU A 261 -9.48 5.81 16.79
C LEU A 261 -8.39 6.71 16.19
N ALA A 262 -8.07 7.81 16.89
CA ALA A 262 -6.93 8.68 16.58
C ALA A 262 -5.97 8.70 17.75
N LEU A 263 -4.67 8.56 17.49
CA LEU A 263 -3.60 8.48 18.47
C LEU A 263 -2.42 9.36 18.02
N ALA A 264 -1.54 9.72 18.95
CA ALA A 264 -0.38 10.54 18.63
C ALA A 264 0.59 9.79 17.68
N ASP A 265 0.84 8.51 17.95
CA ASP A 265 1.77 7.65 17.21
C ASP A 265 1.54 6.16 17.49
N VAL A 266 2.39 5.31 16.92
CA VAL A 266 2.32 3.85 17.11
C VAL A 266 2.78 3.42 18.51
N ALA A 267 3.53 4.22 19.24
CA ALA A 267 3.88 3.92 20.64
C ALA A 267 2.63 3.99 21.53
N GLU A 268 1.80 5.01 21.35
CA GLU A 268 0.52 5.10 22.05
C GLU A 268 -0.43 3.94 21.67
N LEU A 269 -0.41 3.50 20.39
CA LEU A 269 -1.16 2.31 19.98
C LEU A 269 -0.69 1.06 20.72
N LEU A 270 0.62 0.86 20.85
CA LEU A 270 1.19 -0.26 21.58
C LEU A 270 0.76 -0.23 23.06
N GLU A 271 0.81 0.93 23.71
CA GLU A 271 0.35 1.10 25.10
C GLU A 271 -1.12 0.70 25.25
N CYS A 272 -1.97 1.16 24.32
CA CYS A 272 -3.39 0.83 24.30
C CYS A 272 -3.66 -0.66 24.09
N LEU A 273 -2.83 -1.37 23.32
CA LEU A 273 -3.00 -2.80 22.99
C LEU A 273 -2.43 -3.72 24.07
N THR A 274 -1.45 -3.30 24.84
CA THR A 274 -0.72 -4.13 25.82
C THR A 274 -1.64 -4.96 26.73
N PRO A 275 -2.74 -4.43 27.30
CA PRO A 275 -3.63 -5.22 28.15
C PRO A 275 -4.29 -6.40 27.40
N SER A 276 -4.73 -6.18 26.16
CA SER A 276 -5.41 -7.23 25.36
C SER A 276 -4.44 -8.26 24.79
N LEU A 277 -3.22 -7.84 24.40
CA LEU A 277 -2.17 -8.75 23.91
C LEU A 277 -1.64 -9.69 25.02
N SER A 278 -1.61 -9.21 26.28
CA SER A 278 -1.19 -10.03 27.42
C SER A 278 -2.19 -11.13 27.77
N LEU A 279 -3.50 -10.90 27.57
CA LEU A 279 -4.54 -11.88 27.82
C LEU A 279 -4.54 -13.03 26.82
N SER A 280 -4.14 -12.79 25.56
CA SER A 280 -4.05 -13.82 24.51
C SER A 280 -2.90 -14.81 24.74
N GLN A 281 -1.86 -14.44 25.43
CA GLN A 281 -0.72 -15.33 25.77
C GLN A 281 -1.05 -16.32 26.90
N GLY A 282 -2.01 -16.02 27.77
CA GLY A 282 -2.44 -16.89 28.88
C GLY A 282 -3.44 -17.99 28.49
N ALA A 283 -4.01 -17.93 27.28
CA ALA A 283 -5.04 -18.88 26.83
C ALA A 283 -4.48 -20.08 26.03
N THR A 284 -3.18 -20.13 25.78
CA THR A 284 -2.47 -21.17 25.01
C THR A 284 -1.51 -22.03 25.82
N SER A 285 -1.59 -21.97 27.16
CA SER A 285 -0.81 -22.82 28.08
C SER A 285 -1.63 -23.93 28.74
#